data_6b220d5dff4370b1e191fa3f9a678267
#
_entry.id   6b220d5dff4370b1e191fa3f9a678267
#
_cell.length_a   1.000
_cell.length_b   1.000
_cell.length_c   1.000
_cell.angle_alpha   90.00
_cell.angle_beta   90.00
_cell.angle_gamma   90.00
#
_symmetry.space_group_name_H-M   'P 1'
#
loop_
_entity.id
_entity.type
_entity.pdbx_description
1 polymer ?
#
loop_
_entity_poly.entity_id
_entity_poly.type
_entity_poly.pdbx_seq_one_letter_code
_entity_poly.pdbx_strand_id
1 'polypeptide(L)'
;PTFGRKKEDFVFVSGIGCSSRFPYYMNPYGFHSIHGRAPAVATGVKIANPDLSVWVITGDGDGLSIGGNHFMHALRRNMDINILLFNNRIYGLTKGQYSPTSEVGKVTKATPYGSLDIPLNPPSLALGAQATFVARTIDRWQAHLSQMLERSYHHDGGSLIEIYQNCNIFNDGAFEEYTSADKFNNVIELKHGEPMVFAKGTKGIKLDGFTPMVVDMEKHSLDDLLVHDETNLDLAHIVANWTSHPILPEPIGVIYSVDKPTYNSEMVAQVEAAVKQKGAGKVQDLLDSGDTWTVK
;
A
#
# COMPACT_ATOMS: atom_id res chain seq x y z
N PRO A 1 -8.38 5.48 -16.47
CA PRO A 1 -7.90 4.59 -17.53
C PRO A 1 -8.45 3.18 -17.27
N THR A 2 -8.93 2.53 -18.31
CA THR A 2 -9.51 1.18 -18.20
C THR A 2 -8.45 0.09 -18.37
N PHE A 3 -7.18 0.46 -18.50
CA PHE A 3 -6.07 -0.47 -18.80
C PHE A 3 -6.39 -1.49 -19.90
N GLY A 4 -7.26 -1.13 -20.86
CA GLY A 4 -7.70 -2.00 -21.94
C GLY A 4 -8.71 -3.11 -21.55
N ARG A 5 -9.15 -3.18 -20.29
CA ARG A 5 -10.13 -4.16 -19.77
C ARG A 5 -11.53 -3.54 -19.63
N LYS A 6 -12.54 -4.38 -19.54
CA LYS A 6 -13.91 -3.95 -19.27
C LYS A 6 -14.06 -3.53 -17.81
N LYS A 7 -15.01 -2.63 -17.53
CA LYS A 7 -15.28 -2.17 -16.17
C LYS A 7 -15.75 -3.31 -15.24
N GLU A 8 -16.37 -4.33 -15.80
CA GLU A 8 -16.85 -5.53 -15.11
C GLU A 8 -15.72 -6.42 -14.58
N ASP A 9 -14.50 -6.24 -15.11
CA ASP A 9 -13.31 -6.97 -14.66
C ASP A 9 -12.69 -6.36 -13.39
N PHE A 10 -13.17 -5.19 -12.94
CA PHE A 10 -12.66 -4.49 -11.77
C PHE A 10 -13.62 -4.59 -10.60
N VAL A 11 -13.05 -4.85 -9.41
CA VAL A 11 -13.80 -4.88 -8.14
C VAL A 11 -13.08 -4.03 -7.11
N PHE A 12 -13.81 -3.08 -6.50
CA PHE A 12 -13.33 -2.24 -5.42
C PHE A 12 -13.93 -2.68 -4.09
N VAL A 13 -13.09 -3.16 -3.18
CA VAL A 13 -13.47 -3.59 -1.83
C VAL A 13 -12.97 -2.57 -0.83
N SER A 14 -13.87 -1.95 -0.07
CA SER A 14 -13.49 -0.95 0.92
C SER A 14 -13.76 -1.39 2.35
N GLY A 15 -12.98 -0.85 3.28
CA GLY A 15 -13.23 -0.94 4.70
C GLY A 15 -14.20 0.15 5.19
N ILE A 16 -13.90 0.79 6.31
CA ILE A 16 -14.72 1.87 6.88
C ILE A 16 -13.84 3.12 7.12
N GLY A 17 -14.35 4.25 6.70
CA GLY A 17 -13.71 5.56 6.82
C GLY A 17 -14.07 6.46 5.65
N CYS A 18 -13.45 7.66 5.58
CA CYS A 18 -13.73 8.61 4.51
C CYS A 18 -13.31 8.06 3.14
N SER A 19 -12.14 7.45 3.03
CA SER A 19 -11.64 6.81 1.81
C SER A 19 -12.54 5.65 1.36
N SER A 20 -13.16 4.96 2.30
CA SER A 20 -14.02 3.80 2.02
C SER A 20 -15.32 4.14 1.27
N ARG A 21 -15.63 5.42 1.09
CA ARG A 21 -16.68 5.88 0.20
C ARG A 21 -16.32 5.76 -1.29
N PHE A 22 -15.08 5.46 -1.61
CA PHE A 22 -14.58 5.36 -2.98
C PHE A 22 -15.44 4.50 -3.92
N PRO A 23 -15.93 3.30 -3.53
CA PRO A 23 -16.81 2.50 -4.38
C PRO A 23 -18.09 3.20 -4.82
N TYR A 24 -18.61 4.16 -4.06
CA TYR A 24 -19.79 4.94 -4.44
C TYR A 24 -19.56 5.89 -5.63
N TYR A 25 -18.32 6.25 -5.86
CA TYR A 25 -17.94 7.20 -6.92
C TYR A 25 -17.40 6.50 -8.17
N MET A 26 -17.26 5.16 -8.11
CA MET A 26 -16.75 4.36 -9.21
C MET A 26 -17.89 3.68 -9.97
N ASN A 27 -17.67 3.43 -11.26
CA ASN A 27 -18.65 2.74 -12.12
C ASN A 27 -18.46 1.20 -12.19
N PRO A 28 -17.29 0.62 -11.87
CA PRO A 28 -17.11 -0.82 -11.72
C PRO A 28 -17.84 -1.38 -10.50
N TYR A 29 -17.80 -2.70 -10.31
CA TYR A 29 -18.32 -3.34 -9.11
C TYR A 29 -17.53 -2.93 -7.87
N GLY A 30 -18.26 -2.73 -6.78
CA GLY A 30 -17.66 -2.40 -5.51
C GLY A 30 -18.60 -2.61 -4.36
N PHE A 31 -18.07 -2.82 -3.18
CA PHE A 31 -18.85 -2.95 -1.95
C PHE A 31 -18.03 -2.60 -0.71
N HIS A 32 -18.73 -2.23 0.35
CA HIS A 32 -18.15 -2.04 1.67
C HIS A 32 -18.05 -3.37 2.42
N SER A 33 -16.96 -3.55 3.12
CA SER A 33 -16.83 -4.58 4.13
C SER A 33 -16.98 -3.99 5.54
N ILE A 34 -16.52 -4.71 6.56
CA ILE A 34 -16.45 -4.22 7.93
C ILE A 34 -15.10 -3.52 8.16
N HIS A 35 -15.02 -2.68 9.17
CA HIS A 35 -13.82 -1.92 9.54
C HIS A 35 -12.57 -2.81 9.62
N GLY A 36 -11.56 -2.48 8.81
CA GLY A 36 -10.30 -3.20 8.70
C GLY A 36 -10.38 -4.58 8.03
N ARG A 37 -11.51 -4.95 7.38
CA ARG A 37 -11.68 -6.29 6.79
C ARG A 37 -11.58 -6.33 5.27
N ALA A 38 -11.41 -5.18 4.62
CA ALA A 38 -11.31 -5.12 3.16
C ALA A 38 -10.23 -6.04 2.57
N PRO A 39 -9.00 -6.13 3.09
CA PRO A 39 -7.99 -7.06 2.56
C PRO A 39 -8.41 -8.53 2.65
N ALA A 40 -9.09 -8.94 3.73
CA ALA A 40 -9.55 -10.30 3.89
C ALA A 40 -10.68 -10.66 2.91
N VAL A 41 -11.64 -9.75 2.73
CA VAL A 41 -12.74 -9.93 1.78
C VAL A 41 -12.21 -9.92 0.34
N ALA A 42 -11.31 -8.99 0.00
CA ALA A 42 -10.66 -8.91 -1.30
C ALA A 42 -9.90 -10.20 -1.65
N THR A 43 -9.21 -10.79 -0.66
CA THR A 43 -8.55 -12.10 -0.81
C THR A 43 -9.57 -13.17 -1.23
N GLY A 44 -10.73 -13.22 -0.58
CA GLY A 44 -11.80 -14.15 -0.95
C GLY A 44 -12.34 -13.93 -2.36
N VAL A 45 -12.52 -12.66 -2.76
CA VAL A 45 -12.96 -12.29 -4.13
C VAL A 45 -11.94 -12.77 -5.17
N LYS A 46 -10.65 -12.51 -4.94
CA LYS A 46 -9.57 -12.92 -5.86
C LYS A 46 -9.42 -14.44 -5.98
N ILE A 47 -9.58 -15.15 -4.87
CA ILE A 47 -9.58 -16.64 -4.88
C ILE A 47 -10.78 -17.21 -5.63
N ALA A 48 -11.96 -16.61 -5.43
CA ALA A 48 -13.19 -17.07 -6.08
C ALA A 48 -13.19 -16.81 -7.60
N ASN A 49 -12.56 -15.73 -8.04
CA ASN A 49 -12.39 -15.41 -9.46
C ASN A 49 -11.02 -14.75 -9.70
N PRO A 50 -10.00 -15.55 -10.06
CA PRO A 50 -8.63 -15.07 -10.28
C PRO A 50 -8.48 -14.05 -11.43
N ASP A 51 -9.44 -13.99 -12.37
CA ASP A 51 -9.39 -13.09 -13.52
C ASP A 51 -9.74 -11.64 -13.18
N LEU A 52 -10.32 -11.41 -12.01
CA LEU A 52 -10.71 -10.06 -11.58
C LEU A 52 -9.48 -9.23 -11.17
N SER A 53 -9.50 -7.96 -11.54
CA SER A 53 -8.62 -6.93 -10.98
C SER A 53 -9.23 -6.40 -9.68
N VAL A 54 -8.67 -6.81 -8.54
CA VAL A 54 -9.24 -6.53 -7.22
C VAL A 54 -8.46 -5.43 -6.52
N TRP A 55 -9.18 -4.37 -6.12
CA TRP A 55 -8.62 -3.19 -5.49
C TRP A 55 -9.19 -3.00 -4.08
N VAL A 56 -8.31 -2.87 -3.12
CA VAL A 56 -8.65 -2.58 -1.72
C VAL A 56 -8.53 -1.10 -1.46
N ILE A 57 -9.58 -0.51 -0.92
CA ILE A 57 -9.61 0.89 -0.52
C ILE A 57 -9.67 0.97 1.00
N THR A 58 -8.64 1.54 1.60
CA THR A 58 -8.55 1.66 3.07
C THR A 58 -7.91 2.98 3.48
N GLY A 59 -8.22 3.45 4.67
CA GLY A 59 -7.53 4.57 5.30
C GLY A 59 -6.45 4.05 6.27
N ASP A 60 -5.58 4.95 6.69
CA ASP A 60 -4.53 4.65 7.68
C ASP A 60 -5.12 4.09 8.99
N GLY A 61 -6.18 4.68 9.51
CA GLY A 61 -6.87 4.18 10.69
C GLY A 61 -7.58 2.84 10.48
N ASP A 62 -8.16 2.63 9.31
CA ASP A 62 -8.87 1.40 8.95
C ASP A 62 -7.91 0.23 8.71
N GLY A 63 -6.92 0.44 7.86
CA GLY A 63 -5.99 -0.61 7.43
C GLY A 63 -4.93 -0.96 8.47
N LEU A 64 -4.45 0.01 9.25
CA LEU A 64 -3.28 -0.16 10.11
C LEU A 64 -3.62 -0.34 11.60
N SER A 65 -4.85 -0.02 12.02
CA SER A 65 -5.32 -0.28 13.38
C SER A 65 -6.01 -1.65 13.43
N ILE A 66 -7.33 -1.68 13.45
CA ILE A 66 -8.10 -2.95 13.52
C ILE A 66 -7.84 -3.86 12.30
N GLY A 67 -7.44 -3.29 11.17
CA GLY A 67 -7.11 -4.01 9.93
C GLY A 67 -5.69 -4.55 9.84
N GLY A 68 -4.78 -4.16 10.75
CA GLY A 68 -3.34 -4.41 10.63
C GLY A 68 -2.99 -5.87 10.39
N ASN A 69 -3.67 -6.80 11.07
CA ASN A 69 -3.47 -8.24 10.87
C ASN A 69 -3.84 -8.69 9.45
N HIS A 70 -4.97 -8.24 8.91
CA HIS A 70 -5.41 -8.61 7.57
C HIS A 70 -4.56 -7.96 6.48
N PHE A 71 -4.17 -6.70 6.70
CA PHE A 71 -3.24 -5.97 5.83
C PHE A 71 -1.91 -6.72 5.70
N MET A 72 -1.27 -7.02 6.83
CA MET A 72 0.00 -7.75 6.88
C MET A 72 -0.11 -9.13 6.21
N HIS A 73 -1.16 -9.91 6.50
CA HIS A 73 -1.29 -11.26 5.96
C HIS A 73 -1.67 -11.30 4.48
N ALA A 74 -2.37 -10.29 3.94
CA ALA A 74 -2.62 -10.19 2.51
C ALA A 74 -1.32 -9.95 1.74
N LEU A 75 -0.47 -9.02 2.22
CA LEU A 75 0.84 -8.74 1.63
C LEU A 75 1.79 -9.93 1.76
N ARG A 76 1.90 -10.52 2.96
CA ARG A 76 2.77 -11.67 3.22
C ARG A 76 2.47 -12.88 2.34
N ARG A 77 1.19 -13.09 2.00
CA ARG A 77 0.77 -14.17 1.09
C ARG A 77 0.99 -13.83 -0.38
N ASN A 78 1.40 -12.63 -0.68
CA ASN A 78 1.48 -12.14 -2.05
C ASN A 78 0.18 -12.38 -2.82
N MET A 79 -0.96 -12.00 -2.19
CA MET A 79 -2.25 -12.04 -2.89
C MET A 79 -2.24 -11.03 -4.02
N ASP A 80 -2.62 -11.44 -5.21
CA ASP A 80 -2.71 -10.54 -6.38
C ASP A 80 -3.90 -9.56 -6.23
N ILE A 81 -3.69 -8.56 -5.37
CA ILE A 81 -4.62 -7.48 -5.07
C ILE A 81 -3.86 -6.15 -4.92
N ASN A 82 -4.50 -5.07 -5.29
CA ASN A 82 -3.94 -3.73 -5.21
C ASN A 82 -4.49 -3.00 -3.98
N ILE A 83 -3.65 -2.65 -3.00
CA ILE A 83 -4.05 -1.97 -1.78
C ILE A 83 -3.74 -0.48 -1.90
N LEU A 84 -4.78 0.37 -1.93
CA LEU A 84 -4.68 1.82 -1.86
C LEU A 84 -4.90 2.27 -0.42
N LEU A 85 -3.83 2.68 0.24
CA LEU A 85 -3.83 3.19 1.61
C LEU A 85 -3.86 4.72 1.58
N PHE A 86 -5.03 5.31 1.82
CA PHE A 86 -5.18 6.75 1.96
C PHE A 86 -4.75 7.19 3.35
N ASN A 87 -3.57 7.79 3.44
CA ASN A 87 -2.99 8.24 4.69
C ASN A 87 -3.23 9.75 4.89
N ASN A 88 -4.08 10.10 5.83
CA ASN A 88 -4.34 11.49 6.20
C ASN A 88 -4.00 11.81 7.67
N ARG A 89 -3.34 10.88 8.36
CA ARG A 89 -2.89 11.00 9.76
C ARG A 89 -4.00 11.36 10.73
N ILE A 90 -5.25 10.93 10.46
CA ILE A 90 -6.40 11.23 11.34
C ILE A 90 -7.58 10.29 11.08
N TYR A 91 -8.33 9.92 12.11
CA TYR A 91 -9.67 9.35 11.94
C TYR A 91 -10.68 10.46 11.61
N GLY A 92 -10.90 10.74 10.32
CA GLY A 92 -11.80 11.80 9.88
C GLY A 92 -13.28 11.47 10.09
N LEU A 93 -13.73 10.26 9.74
CA LEU A 93 -15.14 9.85 9.81
C LEU A 93 -15.70 9.94 11.23
N THR A 94 -14.92 9.60 12.23
CA THR A 94 -15.29 9.62 13.65
C THR A 94 -15.02 10.95 14.35
N LYS A 95 -14.73 12.01 13.55
CA LYS A 95 -14.59 13.42 13.96
C LYS A 95 -13.26 13.76 14.64
N GLY A 96 -12.15 13.16 14.20
CA GLY A 96 -10.81 13.70 14.43
C GLY A 96 -10.06 13.11 15.62
N GLN A 97 -10.13 11.81 15.86
CA GLN A 97 -9.19 11.11 16.73
C GLN A 97 -7.85 10.90 16.00
N TYR A 98 -6.74 10.85 16.76
CA TYR A 98 -5.46 10.48 16.15
C TYR A 98 -5.50 9.03 15.61
N SER A 99 -4.82 8.81 14.51
CA SER A 99 -4.71 7.52 13.81
C SER A 99 -3.34 6.88 14.09
N PRO A 100 -3.12 5.63 13.67
CA PRO A 100 -1.81 4.97 13.83
C PRO A 100 -0.64 5.70 13.17
N THR A 101 -0.90 6.58 12.19
CA THR A 101 0.14 7.36 11.49
C THR A 101 0.21 8.82 11.95
N SER A 102 -0.59 9.23 12.91
CA SER A 102 -0.53 10.57 13.51
C SER A 102 0.79 10.79 14.23
N GLU A 103 1.32 11.99 14.15
CA GLU A 103 2.54 12.39 14.83
C GLU A 103 2.41 12.32 16.36
N VAL A 104 3.53 12.04 17.04
CA VAL A 104 3.58 12.10 18.51
C VAL A 104 3.20 13.52 18.97
N GLY A 105 2.38 13.62 20.01
CA GLY A 105 1.91 14.89 20.53
C GLY A 105 0.69 15.47 19.81
N LYS A 106 0.07 14.72 18.87
CA LYS A 106 -1.15 15.17 18.16
C LYS A 106 -2.26 15.48 19.13
N VAL A 107 -2.62 16.76 19.25
CA VAL A 107 -3.73 17.22 20.07
C VAL A 107 -5.04 17.03 19.32
N THR A 108 -5.97 16.32 19.94
CA THR A 108 -7.34 16.13 19.44
C THR A 108 -8.34 16.29 20.59
N LYS A 109 -9.64 16.30 20.29
CA LYS A 109 -10.66 16.33 21.36
C LYS A 109 -10.58 15.11 22.29
N ALA A 110 -10.16 13.96 21.78
CA ALA A 110 -10.00 12.73 22.56
C ALA A 110 -8.65 12.66 23.28
N THR A 111 -7.65 13.40 22.81
CA THR A 111 -6.29 13.45 23.36
C THR A 111 -5.86 14.91 23.60
N PRO A 112 -6.43 15.60 24.60
CA PRO A 112 -6.21 17.03 24.81
C PRO A 112 -4.76 17.37 25.22
N TYR A 113 -3.99 16.40 25.69
CA TYR A 113 -2.58 16.53 26.06
C TYR A 113 -1.62 15.96 25.01
N GLY A 114 -2.13 15.57 23.83
CA GLY A 114 -1.36 14.99 22.76
C GLY A 114 -1.34 13.45 22.76
N SER A 115 -1.11 12.86 21.58
CA SER A 115 -0.93 11.42 21.41
C SER A 115 0.44 10.98 21.92
N LEU A 116 0.54 9.75 22.44
CA LEU A 116 1.78 9.16 22.94
C LEU A 116 2.36 8.09 22.00
N ASP A 117 1.53 7.59 21.06
CA ASP A 117 1.90 6.52 20.17
C ASP A 117 2.93 6.98 19.15
N ILE A 118 3.91 6.13 18.88
CA ILE A 118 4.87 6.32 17.78
C ILE A 118 4.15 6.02 16.46
N PRO A 119 4.23 6.92 15.46
CA PRO A 119 3.59 6.70 14.17
C PRO A 119 4.07 5.42 13.49
N LEU A 120 3.14 4.63 12.98
CA LEU A 120 3.45 3.54 12.07
C LEU A 120 3.95 4.10 10.73
N ASN A 121 4.95 3.44 10.16
CA ASN A 121 5.45 3.68 8.83
C ASN A 121 4.88 2.59 7.90
N PRO A 122 3.88 2.90 7.05
CA PRO A 122 3.21 1.89 6.24
C PRO A 122 4.12 1.17 5.24
N PRO A 123 5.04 1.84 4.50
CA PRO A 123 6.03 1.16 3.67
C PRO A 123 6.92 0.20 4.45
N SER A 124 7.46 0.62 5.59
CA SER A 124 8.31 -0.25 6.41
C SER A 124 7.56 -1.48 6.94
N LEU A 125 6.28 -1.30 7.32
CA LEU A 125 5.41 -2.41 7.72
C LEU A 125 5.16 -3.37 6.56
N ALA A 126 4.91 -2.85 5.34
CA ALA A 126 4.68 -3.66 4.15
C ALA A 126 5.93 -4.46 3.74
N LEU A 127 7.12 -3.82 3.77
CA LEU A 127 8.39 -4.50 3.53
C LEU A 127 8.65 -5.58 4.58
N GLY A 128 8.40 -5.30 5.86
CA GLY A 128 8.49 -6.28 6.94
C GLY A 128 7.50 -7.43 6.79
N ALA A 129 6.35 -7.20 6.16
CA ALA A 129 5.39 -8.23 5.77
C ALA A 129 5.76 -8.93 4.43
N GLN A 130 6.91 -8.64 3.85
CA GLN A 130 7.41 -9.21 2.59
C GLN A 130 6.55 -8.87 1.36
N ALA A 131 5.92 -7.69 1.33
CA ALA A 131 5.25 -7.18 0.14
C ALA A 131 6.18 -7.20 -1.08
N THR A 132 5.64 -7.49 -2.25
CA THR A 132 6.40 -7.56 -3.50
C THR A 132 6.36 -6.26 -4.30
N PHE A 133 5.41 -5.38 -4.00
CA PHE A 133 5.34 -4.03 -4.54
C PHE A 133 4.96 -3.04 -3.43
N VAL A 134 5.78 -2.00 -3.26
CA VAL A 134 5.55 -0.91 -2.30
C VAL A 134 5.85 0.41 -2.98
N ALA A 135 4.87 1.29 -3.01
CA ALA A 135 5.01 2.62 -3.57
C ALA A 135 4.39 3.69 -2.67
N ARG A 136 4.80 4.93 -2.83
CA ARG A 136 4.19 6.10 -2.20
C ARG A 136 3.93 7.18 -3.21
N THR A 137 2.82 7.91 -3.03
CA THR A 137 2.45 9.06 -3.83
C THR A 137 1.65 10.08 -3.02
N ILE A 138 1.31 11.18 -3.64
CA ILE A 138 0.54 12.27 -3.05
C ILE A 138 -0.69 12.52 -3.93
N ASP A 139 -1.87 12.65 -3.34
CA ASP A 139 -3.15 12.80 -4.05
C ASP A 139 -3.18 13.98 -5.03
N ARG A 140 -2.50 15.08 -4.69
CA ARG A 140 -2.41 16.29 -5.53
C ARG A 140 -1.38 16.20 -6.67
N TRP A 141 -0.56 15.16 -6.71
CA TRP A 141 0.39 14.89 -7.80
C TRP A 141 -0.24 13.90 -8.80
N GLN A 142 -1.29 14.35 -9.50
CA GLN A 142 -2.17 13.49 -10.30
C GLN A 142 -1.44 12.65 -11.35
N ALA A 143 -0.44 13.22 -12.06
CA ALA A 143 0.33 12.48 -13.04
C ALA A 143 1.15 11.36 -12.38
N HIS A 144 1.82 11.65 -11.25
CA HIS A 144 2.59 10.67 -10.49
C HIS A 144 1.68 9.60 -9.87
N LEU A 145 0.53 9.98 -9.31
CA LEU A 145 -0.47 9.04 -8.81
C LEU A 145 -0.93 8.08 -9.93
N SER A 146 -1.22 8.60 -11.13
CA SER A 146 -1.61 7.77 -12.28
C SER A 146 -0.54 6.76 -12.66
N GLN A 147 0.74 7.16 -12.64
CA GLN A 147 1.87 6.25 -12.89
C GLN A 147 1.96 5.15 -11.83
N MET A 148 1.80 5.48 -10.54
CA MET A 148 1.83 4.47 -9.46
C MET A 148 0.67 3.49 -9.58
N LEU A 149 -0.53 3.95 -9.94
CA LEU A 149 -1.67 3.08 -10.19
C LEU A 149 -1.44 2.14 -11.37
N GLU A 150 -0.83 2.64 -12.45
CA GLU A 150 -0.48 1.84 -13.62
C GLU A 150 0.59 0.79 -13.29
N ARG A 151 1.64 1.18 -12.55
CA ARG A 151 2.69 0.28 -12.08
C ARG A 151 2.13 -0.84 -11.19
N SER A 152 1.25 -0.48 -10.24
CA SER A 152 0.57 -1.43 -9.36
C SER A 152 -0.35 -2.39 -10.13
N TYR A 153 -1.07 -1.88 -11.13
CA TYR A 153 -1.95 -2.71 -11.96
C TYR A 153 -1.20 -3.77 -12.77
N HIS A 154 0.01 -3.46 -13.24
CA HIS A 154 0.85 -4.38 -14.02
C HIS A 154 1.75 -5.27 -13.16
N HIS A 155 1.73 -5.09 -11.85
CA HIS A 155 2.46 -5.96 -10.94
C HIS A 155 1.65 -7.23 -10.64
N ASP A 156 2.24 -8.39 -10.87
CA ASP A 156 1.62 -9.67 -10.51
C ASP A 156 1.92 -9.98 -9.04
N GLY A 157 1.00 -9.62 -8.17
CA GLY A 157 1.14 -9.85 -6.73
C GLY A 157 0.49 -8.81 -5.84
N GLY A 158 0.80 -8.89 -4.55
CA GLY A 158 0.29 -7.98 -3.55
C GLY A 158 0.98 -6.63 -3.60
N SER A 159 0.26 -5.58 -4.01
CA SER A 159 0.79 -4.24 -4.08
C SER A 159 0.22 -3.33 -3.00
N LEU A 160 1.09 -2.45 -2.46
CA LEU A 160 0.73 -1.33 -1.60
C LEU A 160 1.09 -0.03 -2.27
N ILE A 161 0.11 0.87 -2.40
CA ILE A 161 0.35 2.28 -2.68
C ILE A 161 -0.13 3.09 -1.47
N GLU A 162 0.80 3.72 -0.75
CA GLU A 162 0.47 4.74 0.23
C GLU A 162 0.23 6.06 -0.47
N ILE A 163 -0.94 6.66 -0.24
CA ILE A 163 -1.38 7.91 -0.84
C ILE A 163 -1.52 8.96 0.25
N TYR A 164 -0.62 9.94 0.30
CA TYR A 164 -0.77 11.07 1.20
C TYR A 164 -1.93 11.93 0.76
N GLN A 165 -2.86 12.16 1.68
CA GLN A 165 -4.08 12.91 1.41
C GLN A 165 -4.36 13.90 2.54
N ASN A 166 -4.65 15.14 2.19
CA ASN A 166 -5.06 16.14 3.17
C ASN A 166 -6.48 15.88 3.70
N CYS A 167 -6.68 16.04 4.99
CA CYS A 167 -8.01 16.09 5.58
C CYS A 167 -8.35 17.54 5.98
N ASN A 168 -9.02 18.27 5.10
CA ASN A 168 -9.33 19.70 5.26
C ASN A 168 -10.30 20.03 6.41
N ILE A 169 -10.83 19.03 7.12
CA ILE A 169 -11.76 19.21 8.23
C ILE A 169 -11.09 18.99 9.59
N PHE A 170 -10.28 17.92 9.72
CA PHE A 170 -9.75 17.49 11.02
C PHE A 170 -8.23 17.48 11.10
N ASN A 171 -7.53 17.60 9.97
CA ASN A 171 -6.07 17.60 9.91
C ASN A 171 -5.58 18.39 8.69
N ASP A 172 -6.09 19.62 8.54
CA ASP A 172 -5.74 20.47 7.41
C ASP A 172 -4.27 20.87 7.47
N GLY A 173 -3.60 20.82 6.32
CA GLY A 173 -2.18 21.13 6.19
C GLY A 173 -1.22 19.99 6.57
N ALA A 174 -1.71 18.78 6.88
CA ALA A 174 -0.86 17.64 7.33
C ALA A 174 0.31 17.33 6.38
N PHE A 175 0.17 17.61 5.08
CA PHE A 175 1.17 17.35 4.04
C PHE A 175 1.44 18.60 3.19
N GLU A 176 1.27 19.78 3.77
CA GLU A 176 1.45 21.04 3.03
C GLU A 176 2.87 21.18 2.49
N GLU A 177 3.87 20.76 3.24
CA GLU A 177 5.28 20.78 2.85
C GLU A 177 5.57 19.99 1.56
N TYR A 178 4.75 18.97 1.23
CA TYR A 178 4.87 18.15 0.02
C TYR A 178 3.97 18.62 -1.13
N THR A 179 3.14 19.63 -0.90
CA THR A 179 2.18 20.15 -1.90
C THR A 179 2.30 21.63 -2.17
N SER A 180 3.05 22.37 -1.35
CA SER A 180 3.32 23.81 -1.48
C SER A 180 4.24 24.15 -2.65
N ALA A 181 4.56 25.42 -2.83
CA ALA A 181 5.51 25.90 -3.84
C ALA A 181 6.92 25.32 -3.65
N ASP A 182 7.31 25.05 -2.40
CA ASP A 182 8.62 24.54 -2.01
C ASP A 182 8.72 23.00 -1.98
N LYS A 183 7.68 22.31 -2.43
CA LYS A 183 7.60 20.85 -2.42
C LYS A 183 8.83 20.13 -3.00
N PHE A 184 9.47 20.69 -4.01
CA PHE A 184 10.65 20.09 -4.63
C PHE A 184 11.89 20.08 -3.72
N ASN A 185 11.88 20.86 -2.63
CA ASN A 185 12.93 20.83 -1.62
C ASN A 185 12.69 19.73 -0.57
N ASN A 186 11.44 19.27 -0.46
CA ASN A 186 10.98 18.37 0.60
C ASN A 186 10.61 16.98 0.10
N VAL A 187 10.60 16.78 -1.23
CA VAL A 187 10.22 15.50 -1.86
C VAL A 187 11.30 15.05 -2.83
N ILE A 188 11.59 13.75 -2.83
CA ILE A 188 12.42 13.11 -3.84
C ILE A 188 11.60 12.06 -4.59
N GLU A 189 11.58 12.14 -5.92
CA GLU A 189 10.95 11.15 -6.79
C GLU A 189 11.95 10.03 -7.10
N LEU A 190 11.62 8.82 -6.65
CA LEU A 190 12.43 7.64 -6.87
C LEU A 190 12.25 7.13 -8.30
N LYS A 191 13.36 6.91 -9.01
CA LYS A 191 13.38 6.34 -10.35
C LYS A 191 14.41 5.24 -10.44
N HIS A 192 13.98 4.05 -10.82
CA HIS A 192 14.84 2.89 -10.93
C HIS A 192 16.02 3.16 -11.86
N GLY A 193 17.24 2.85 -11.41
CA GLY A 193 18.48 3.05 -12.17
C GLY A 193 18.98 4.49 -12.24
N GLU A 194 18.27 5.47 -11.63
CA GLU A 194 18.69 6.86 -11.64
C GLU A 194 19.31 7.29 -10.29
N PRO A 195 20.31 8.21 -10.31
CA PRO A 195 20.83 8.83 -9.09
C PRO A 195 19.75 9.63 -8.35
N MET A 196 19.74 9.54 -7.03
CA MET A 196 18.76 10.20 -6.18
C MET A 196 19.07 11.70 -6.07
N VAL A 197 18.41 12.51 -6.90
CA VAL A 197 18.55 13.97 -6.97
C VAL A 197 17.21 14.64 -6.68
N PHE A 198 17.23 15.75 -5.93
CA PHE A 198 16.03 16.55 -5.61
C PHE A 198 16.36 18.06 -5.56
N ALA A 199 15.43 18.88 -5.06
CA ALA A 199 15.59 20.33 -4.99
C ALA A 199 15.97 20.94 -6.35
N LYS A 200 15.27 20.52 -7.43
CA LYS A 200 15.53 20.96 -8.81
C LYS A 200 16.97 20.72 -9.28
N GLY A 201 17.60 19.64 -8.80
CA GLY A 201 18.96 19.26 -9.21
C GLY A 201 20.08 19.85 -8.37
N THR A 202 19.77 20.60 -7.30
CA THR A 202 20.80 21.24 -6.46
C THR A 202 21.27 20.35 -5.30
N LYS A 203 20.49 19.30 -4.95
CA LYS A 203 20.80 18.38 -3.86
C LYS A 203 20.72 16.94 -4.32
N GLY A 204 21.52 16.09 -3.70
CA GLY A 204 21.51 14.64 -3.92
C GLY A 204 21.58 13.86 -2.62
N ILE A 205 21.33 12.54 -2.71
CA ILE A 205 21.47 11.62 -1.59
C ILE A 205 22.70 10.75 -1.80
N LYS A 206 23.53 10.63 -0.77
CA LYS A 206 24.67 9.73 -0.69
C LYS A 206 24.55 8.85 0.55
N LEU A 207 25.12 7.65 0.54
CA LEU A 207 25.25 6.82 1.73
C LEU A 207 26.65 6.99 2.35
N ASP A 208 26.68 7.16 3.67
CA ASP A 208 27.86 6.92 4.50
C ASP A 208 27.61 5.64 5.30
N GLY A 209 28.19 4.54 4.84
CA GLY A 209 27.77 3.21 5.27
C GLY A 209 26.30 2.95 4.90
N PHE A 210 25.42 2.81 5.90
CA PHE A 210 23.97 2.65 5.71
C PHE A 210 23.18 3.95 5.99
N THR A 211 23.86 5.04 6.31
CA THR A 211 23.22 6.31 6.69
C THR A 211 23.05 7.21 5.46
N PRO A 212 21.82 7.54 5.07
CA PRO A 212 21.60 8.48 3.98
C PRO A 212 21.92 9.92 4.42
N MET A 213 22.62 10.64 3.55
CA MET A 213 23.00 12.03 3.77
C MET A 213 22.64 12.89 2.56
N VAL A 214 22.18 14.11 2.83
CA VAL A 214 21.99 15.14 1.80
C VAL A 214 23.33 15.77 1.45
N VAL A 215 23.63 15.82 0.16
CA VAL A 215 24.84 16.46 -0.37
C VAL A 215 24.47 17.56 -1.37
N ASP A 216 25.36 18.56 -1.48
CA ASP A 216 25.24 19.69 -2.39
C ASP A 216 25.85 19.30 -3.76
N MET A 217 25.09 19.44 -4.83
CA MET A 217 25.52 19.11 -6.20
C MET A 217 26.56 20.10 -6.77
N GLU A 218 26.80 21.21 -6.13
CA GLU A 218 27.96 22.07 -6.48
C GLU A 218 29.31 21.40 -6.08
N LYS A 219 29.28 20.46 -5.13
CA LYS A 219 30.47 19.81 -4.56
C LYS A 219 30.59 18.34 -4.90
N HIS A 220 29.56 17.74 -5.47
CA HIS A 220 29.45 16.31 -5.76
C HIS A 220 29.01 16.08 -7.19
N SER A 221 29.46 14.97 -7.79
CA SER A 221 29.00 14.51 -9.11
C SER A 221 27.82 13.52 -8.98
N LEU A 222 27.15 13.22 -10.08
CA LEU A 222 26.09 12.18 -10.10
C LEU A 222 26.63 10.80 -9.73
N ASP A 223 27.90 10.52 -10.03
CA ASP A 223 28.54 9.22 -9.74
C ASP A 223 28.80 9.01 -8.23
N ASP A 224 28.74 10.09 -7.42
CA ASP A 224 28.88 10.01 -5.97
C ASP A 224 27.56 9.64 -5.27
N LEU A 225 26.43 9.72 -5.98
CA LEU A 225 25.11 9.60 -5.41
C LEU A 225 24.62 8.16 -5.30
N LEU A 226 23.70 7.95 -4.38
CA LEU A 226 22.93 6.74 -4.30
C LEU A 226 22.05 6.60 -5.54
N VAL A 227 22.19 5.48 -6.24
CA VAL A 227 21.29 5.10 -7.35
C VAL A 227 20.15 4.27 -6.79
N HIS A 228 18.92 4.64 -7.15
CA HIS A 228 17.76 3.89 -6.71
C HIS A 228 17.64 2.56 -7.46
N ASP A 229 17.56 1.47 -6.71
CA ASP A 229 17.26 0.13 -7.23
C ASP A 229 16.01 -0.39 -6.54
N GLU A 230 14.88 -0.34 -7.24
CA GLU A 230 13.58 -0.79 -6.71
C GLU A 230 13.51 -2.31 -6.46
N THR A 231 14.50 -3.09 -6.93
CA THR A 231 14.57 -4.53 -6.70
C THR A 231 15.38 -4.90 -5.46
N ASN A 232 16.10 -3.93 -4.89
CA ASN A 232 16.97 -4.14 -3.73
C ASN A 232 16.19 -3.93 -2.42
N LEU A 233 15.93 -5.03 -1.70
CA LEU A 233 15.17 -5.00 -0.45
C LEU A 233 15.87 -4.22 0.66
N ASP A 234 17.21 -4.31 0.78
CA ASP A 234 17.96 -3.61 1.82
C ASP A 234 17.88 -2.09 1.59
N LEU A 235 18.03 -1.66 0.33
CA LEU A 235 17.86 -0.27 -0.05
C LEU A 235 16.43 0.21 0.20
N ALA A 236 15.43 -0.61 -0.11
CA ALA A 236 14.03 -0.29 0.14
C ALA A 236 13.76 -0.04 1.64
N HIS A 237 14.34 -0.85 2.54
CA HIS A 237 14.26 -0.62 3.98
C HIS A 237 14.93 0.70 4.40
N ILE A 238 16.10 1.02 3.85
CA ILE A 238 16.77 2.29 4.12
C ILE A 238 15.87 3.44 3.69
N VAL A 239 15.36 3.41 2.46
CA VAL A 239 14.50 4.47 1.88
C VAL A 239 13.19 4.62 2.66
N ALA A 240 12.51 3.52 2.98
CA ALA A 240 11.28 3.56 3.75
C ALA A 240 11.47 4.17 5.15
N ASN A 241 12.62 3.96 5.79
CA ASN A 241 12.87 4.42 7.16
C ASN A 241 13.21 5.91 7.25
N TRP A 242 13.46 6.62 6.17
CA TRP A 242 13.71 8.06 6.27
C TRP A 242 12.44 8.92 6.15
N THR A 243 11.26 8.29 6.05
CA THR A 243 9.96 8.97 6.07
C THR A 243 9.85 9.92 7.27
N SER A 244 9.42 11.14 6.99
CA SER A 244 9.31 12.22 7.99
C SER A 244 10.62 12.53 8.72
N HIS A 245 11.77 12.23 8.10
CA HIS A 245 13.07 12.59 8.65
C HIS A 245 13.30 14.11 8.55
N PRO A 246 13.84 14.77 9.58
CA PRO A 246 13.91 16.24 9.63
C PRO A 246 14.82 16.88 8.56
N ILE A 247 15.72 16.10 7.95
CA ILE A 247 16.71 16.62 6.99
C ILE A 247 16.54 15.98 5.61
N LEU A 248 16.10 14.73 5.54
CA LEU A 248 15.95 13.99 4.28
C LEU A 248 14.62 14.35 3.59
N PRO A 249 14.57 14.39 2.25
CA PRO A 249 13.32 14.61 1.53
C PRO A 249 12.40 13.39 1.66
N GLU A 250 11.10 13.59 1.63
CA GLU A 250 10.11 12.51 1.62
C GLU A 250 10.21 11.72 0.31
N PRO A 251 10.47 10.39 0.35
CA PRO A 251 10.58 9.57 -0.86
C PRO A 251 9.19 9.25 -1.40
N ILE A 252 8.95 9.55 -2.68
CA ILE A 252 7.78 9.12 -3.45
C ILE A 252 8.21 8.34 -4.68
N GLY A 253 7.35 7.49 -5.19
CA GLY A 253 7.64 6.58 -6.31
C GLY A 253 7.58 5.13 -5.86
N VAL A 254 8.09 4.23 -6.68
CA VAL A 254 8.21 2.81 -6.34
C VAL A 254 9.43 2.63 -5.45
N ILE A 255 9.18 2.22 -4.20
CA ILE A 255 10.21 1.95 -3.19
C ILE A 255 10.79 0.54 -3.40
N TYR A 256 9.90 -0.42 -3.70
CA TYR A 256 10.28 -1.81 -3.92
C TYR A 256 9.36 -2.47 -4.93
N SER A 257 9.91 -3.27 -5.85
CA SER A 257 9.14 -4.04 -6.84
C SER A 257 9.92 -5.27 -7.27
N VAL A 258 9.40 -6.47 -7.01
CA VAL A 258 9.96 -7.75 -7.45
C VAL A 258 8.87 -8.75 -7.78
N ASP A 259 9.12 -9.61 -8.76
CA ASP A 259 8.21 -10.67 -9.14
C ASP A 259 8.39 -11.89 -8.23
N LYS A 260 7.27 -12.39 -7.71
CA LYS A 260 7.20 -13.65 -6.95
C LYS A 260 5.89 -14.38 -7.28
N PRO A 261 5.85 -15.72 -7.17
CA PRO A 261 4.60 -16.45 -7.31
C PRO A 261 3.51 -15.90 -6.39
N THR A 262 2.29 -15.80 -6.90
CA THR A 262 1.15 -15.32 -6.11
C THR A 262 0.46 -16.49 -5.40
N TYR A 263 -0.10 -16.21 -4.22
CA TYR A 263 -0.82 -17.22 -3.47
C TYR A 263 -2.02 -17.82 -4.24
N ASN A 264 -2.74 -16.98 -4.98
CA ASN A 264 -3.88 -17.42 -5.79
C ASN A 264 -3.44 -18.32 -6.95
N SER A 265 -2.34 -18.03 -7.64
CA SER A 265 -1.82 -18.91 -8.71
C SER A 265 -1.33 -20.26 -8.16
N GLU A 266 -0.60 -20.25 -7.05
CA GLU A 266 -0.11 -21.46 -6.40
C GLU A 266 -1.26 -22.32 -5.87
N MET A 267 -2.31 -21.69 -5.33
CA MET A 267 -3.51 -22.40 -4.87
C MET A 267 -4.25 -23.09 -6.02
N VAL A 268 -4.43 -22.38 -7.15
CA VAL A 268 -5.05 -22.98 -8.35
C VAL A 268 -4.22 -24.16 -8.84
N ALA A 269 -2.91 -23.98 -8.97
CA ALA A 269 -1.98 -25.04 -9.38
C ALA A 269 -2.05 -26.28 -8.43
N GLN A 270 -2.17 -26.05 -7.12
CA GLN A 270 -2.31 -27.12 -6.13
C GLN A 270 -3.62 -27.90 -6.31
N VAL A 271 -4.73 -27.20 -6.57
CA VAL A 271 -6.03 -27.83 -6.84
C VAL A 271 -5.98 -28.65 -8.13
N GLU A 272 -5.44 -28.09 -9.20
CA GLU A 272 -5.28 -28.80 -10.49
C GLU A 272 -4.42 -30.05 -10.36
N ALA A 273 -3.30 -29.96 -9.63
CA ALA A 273 -2.44 -31.11 -9.36
C ALA A 273 -3.18 -32.23 -8.57
N ALA A 274 -3.97 -31.82 -7.56
CA ALA A 274 -4.77 -32.75 -6.79
C ALA A 274 -5.84 -33.43 -7.63
N VAL A 275 -6.54 -32.70 -8.49
CA VAL A 275 -7.53 -33.23 -9.42
C VAL A 275 -6.88 -34.16 -10.44
N LYS A 276 -5.70 -33.82 -10.97
CA LYS A 276 -4.95 -34.67 -11.89
C LYS A 276 -4.52 -36.01 -11.23
N GLN A 277 -4.16 -35.97 -9.95
CA GLN A 277 -3.68 -37.15 -9.22
C GLN A 277 -4.82 -38.04 -8.74
N LYS A 278 -5.92 -37.48 -8.24
CA LYS A 278 -7.00 -38.20 -7.54
C LYS A 278 -8.32 -38.23 -8.32
N GLY A 279 -8.41 -37.52 -9.45
CA GLY A 279 -9.66 -37.29 -10.16
C GLY A 279 -10.52 -36.17 -9.54
N ALA A 280 -11.54 -35.76 -10.26
CA ALA A 280 -12.54 -34.83 -9.73
C ALA A 280 -13.39 -35.53 -8.68
N GLY A 281 -13.41 -35.00 -7.46
CA GLY A 281 -14.25 -35.51 -6.38
C GLY A 281 -15.74 -35.25 -6.63
N LYS A 282 -16.60 -36.04 -6.00
CA LYS A 282 -18.03 -35.79 -5.94
C LYS A 282 -18.42 -35.29 -4.55
N VAL A 283 -19.30 -34.30 -4.49
CA VAL A 283 -19.80 -33.78 -3.20
C VAL A 283 -20.44 -34.88 -2.35
N GLN A 284 -21.16 -35.83 -3.00
CA GLN A 284 -21.78 -36.93 -2.30
C GLN A 284 -20.75 -37.86 -1.62
N ASP A 285 -19.63 -38.16 -2.30
CA ASP A 285 -18.55 -38.99 -1.73
C ASP A 285 -17.93 -38.29 -0.49
N LEU A 286 -17.85 -36.96 -0.50
CA LEU A 286 -17.39 -36.19 0.65
C LEU A 286 -18.37 -36.23 1.82
N LEU A 287 -19.67 -36.10 1.54
CA LEU A 287 -20.74 -36.17 2.55
C LEU A 287 -20.81 -37.53 3.21
N ASP A 288 -20.56 -38.59 2.43
CA ASP A 288 -20.62 -39.99 2.89
C ASP A 288 -19.27 -40.50 3.44
N SER A 289 -18.21 -39.68 3.46
CA SER A 289 -16.85 -40.09 3.84
C SER A 289 -16.60 -40.30 5.34
N GLY A 290 -17.54 -39.87 6.20
CA GLY A 290 -17.48 -39.99 7.66
C GLY A 290 -18.48 -41.03 8.20
N ASP A 291 -18.63 -41.05 9.53
CA ASP A 291 -19.69 -41.81 10.18
C ASP A 291 -21.04 -41.18 9.80
N THR A 292 -21.85 -41.94 9.07
CA THR A 292 -23.18 -41.54 8.65
C THR A 292 -24.28 -42.31 9.38
N TRP A 293 -25.44 -41.69 9.56
CA TRP A 293 -26.64 -42.34 10.08
C TRP A 293 -27.85 -42.02 9.23
N THR A 294 -28.80 -42.92 9.23
CA THR A 294 -30.08 -42.73 8.52
C THR A 294 -31.11 -42.15 9.46
N VAL A 295 -31.66 -40.97 9.11
CA VAL A 295 -32.83 -40.44 9.81
C VAL A 295 -34.07 -41.23 9.37
N LYS A 296 -34.71 -41.87 10.33
CA LYS A 296 -35.94 -42.66 10.11
C LYS A 296 -37.17 -41.74 10.17
#